data_d8804af71e0ba683da22baade774b250
#
_entry.id   d8804af71e0ba683da22baade774b250
#
_cell.length_a   1.000
_cell.length_b   1.000
_cell.length_c   1.000
_cell.angle_alpha   90.00
_cell.angle_beta   90.00
_cell.angle_gamma   90.00
#
_symmetry.space_group_name_H-M   'P 1'
#
loop_
_entity.id
_entity.type
_entity.pdbx_description
1 polymer ?
#
loop_
_entity_poly.entity_id
_entity_poly.type
_entity_poly.pdbx_seq_one_letter_code
_entity_poly.pdbx_strand_id
1 'polypeptide(L)'
;RGALFQKGPPSPSPLFHHQPHRNPMHCICHVLSSAALPLARRLREAMAAAPWRGPSGETLAECRLSAPQRFAPEDCLPFAGILDAARQAAEVPQIFIGATGIAVRAVAPLLEHKSTDAPVLVISPDGRFVISLLAGHWGGGNSLCRHVAALLDAVPVITTATDCGERPALDLFLQAAGLRILDWDQLPPAQACWLEGRPLPLWDPCGAVTDGEGGGFLRQEHLPEQDGPAVCVHWQRLPARQGRLRVALPSLVLGLGCRKGIPAPLVATAVEGLLLRHGLEPQALAALATVTEKAREPALQELARRLGLPLLTFDAAELAAVSTPHPSTAAGERFACAPFSVCEAACLLAARRMAATGMMKAKGGGASPVSRSALKDGPPAGTGNGQQADGTDARLVVEKTKVAGQLTLAVALSNSILRRDDV
;
A
#
# COMPACT_ATOMS: atom_id res chain seq x y z
N ARG A 1 42.12 -32.45 -0.35
CA ARG A 1 41.28 -32.06 -1.50
C ARG A 1 39.98 -31.55 -0.94
N GLY A 2 39.92 -30.22 -0.72
CA GLY A 2 38.76 -29.54 -0.17
C GLY A 2 37.72 -29.26 -1.26
N ALA A 3 36.48 -29.66 -1.00
CA ALA A 3 35.34 -29.32 -1.82
C ALA A 3 34.89 -27.89 -1.43
N LEU A 4 35.06 -26.95 -2.36
CA LEU A 4 34.46 -25.62 -2.28
C LEU A 4 32.95 -25.75 -2.42
N PHE A 5 32.24 -25.58 -1.30
CA PHE A 5 30.78 -25.31 -1.31
C PHE A 5 30.55 -23.97 -2.01
N GLN A 6 30.09 -24.00 -3.24
CA GLN A 6 29.47 -22.83 -3.87
C GLN A 6 28.20 -22.51 -3.09
N LYS A 7 28.23 -21.41 -2.35
CA LYS A 7 27.00 -20.82 -1.80
C LYS A 7 26.13 -20.39 -2.97
N GLY A 8 24.97 -21.01 -3.10
CA GLY A 8 23.92 -20.55 -4.00
C GLY A 8 23.56 -19.08 -3.73
N PRO A 9 22.82 -18.40 -4.65
CA PRO A 9 22.42 -17.03 -4.44
C PRO A 9 21.69 -16.90 -3.10
N PRO A 10 21.94 -15.81 -2.34
CA PRO A 10 21.27 -15.62 -1.04
C PRO A 10 19.78 -15.60 -1.25
N SER A 11 19.06 -16.32 -0.39
CA SER A 11 17.59 -16.30 -0.34
C SER A 11 17.10 -14.86 -0.26
N PRO A 12 15.99 -14.49 -0.96
CA PRO A 12 15.46 -13.15 -0.93
C PRO A 12 15.17 -12.73 0.51
N SER A 13 15.58 -11.52 0.84
CA SER A 13 15.44 -10.92 2.16
C SER A 13 13.96 -10.78 2.57
N PRO A 14 13.62 -10.94 3.86
CA PRO A 14 12.26 -10.77 4.39
C PRO A 14 11.61 -9.42 4.07
N LEU A 15 12.40 -8.36 3.83
CA LEU A 15 11.91 -7.03 3.43
C LEU A 15 11.17 -7.03 2.09
N PHE A 16 11.42 -8.02 1.24
CA PHE A 16 10.92 -8.06 -0.12
C PHE A 16 9.89 -9.17 -0.37
N HIS A 17 9.47 -9.89 0.70
CA HIS A 17 8.46 -10.95 0.59
C HIS A 17 7.02 -10.44 0.45
N HIS A 18 6.76 -9.19 0.77
CA HIS A 18 5.48 -8.55 0.43
C HIS A 18 5.71 -7.59 -0.74
N GLN A 19 5.49 -8.08 -1.97
CA GLN A 19 5.32 -7.18 -3.09
C GLN A 19 4.06 -6.36 -2.80
N PRO A 20 4.15 -5.01 -2.76
CA PRO A 20 2.95 -4.20 -2.83
C PRO A 20 2.25 -4.59 -4.12
N HIS A 21 0.93 -4.72 -4.09
CA HIS A 21 0.16 -4.88 -5.32
C HIS A 21 0.67 -3.87 -6.33
N ARG A 22 1.33 -4.37 -7.39
CA ARG A 22 1.70 -3.53 -8.54
C ARG A 22 0.40 -2.88 -8.96
N ASN A 23 0.39 -1.56 -9.05
CA ASN A 23 -0.77 -0.82 -9.51
C ASN A 23 -1.06 -1.33 -10.94
N PRO A 24 -1.97 -2.31 -11.18
CA PRO A 24 -2.12 -2.90 -12.49
C PRO A 24 -2.75 -1.85 -13.40
N MET A 25 -2.01 -1.45 -14.43
CA MET A 25 -2.53 -0.50 -15.41
C MET A 25 -3.57 -1.16 -16.35
N HIS A 26 -3.68 -2.49 -16.33
CA HIS A 26 -4.58 -3.26 -17.20
C HIS A 26 -5.07 -4.54 -16.52
N CYS A 27 -6.19 -5.08 -17.01
CA CYS A 27 -6.65 -6.44 -16.74
C CYS A 27 -6.61 -7.30 -18.01
N ILE A 28 -6.64 -8.62 -17.83
CA ILE A 28 -6.79 -9.57 -18.96
C ILE A 28 -8.19 -10.17 -18.92
N CYS A 29 -8.91 -10.08 -20.04
CA CYS A 29 -10.20 -10.72 -20.25
C CYS A 29 -10.04 -11.96 -21.12
N HIS A 30 -10.16 -13.14 -20.55
CA HIS A 30 -10.09 -14.44 -21.21
C HIS A 30 -11.46 -14.82 -21.81
N VAL A 31 -11.55 -14.82 -23.14
CA VAL A 31 -12.76 -15.14 -23.88
C VAL A 31 -12.75 -16.62 -24.25
N LEU A 32 -13.60 -17.43 -23.62
CA LEU A 32 -13.55 -18.90 -23.77
C LEU A 32 -14.33 -19.45 -24.97
N SER A 33 -15.18 -18.63 -25.59
CA SER A 33 -15.93 -18.99 -26.81
C SER A 33 -16.00 -17.82 -27.78
N SER A 34 -16.08 -18.10 -29.07
CA SER A 34 -16.23 -17.06 -30.11
C SER A 34 -17.51 -16.24 -29.93
N ALA A 35 -18.59 -16.86 -29.44
CA ALA A 35 -19.87 -16.20 -29.16
C ALA A 35 -19.74 -15.10 -28.06
N ALA A 36 -18.75 -15.16 -27.20
CA ALA A 36 -18.53 -14.18 -26.13
C ALA A 36 -17.68 -12.97 -26.59
N LEU A 37 -17.10 -12.97 -27.77
CA LEU A 37 -16.29 -11.87 -28.31
C LEU A 37 -17.02 -10.51 -28.32
N PRO A 38 -18.29 -10.40 -28.74
CA PRO A 38 -19.02 -9.13 -28.70
C PRO A 38 -19.12 -8.57 -27.26
N LEU A 39 -19.40 -9.43 -26.28
CA LEU A 39 -19.47 -9.04 -24.87
C LEU A 39 -18.10 -8.56 -24.34
N ALA A 40 -17.03 -9.26 -24.71
CA ALA A 40 -15.68 -8.88 -24.30
C ALA A 40 -15.25 -7.51 -24.87
N ARG A 41 -15.58 -7.24 -26.14
CA ARG A 41 -15.32 -5.94 -26.79
C ARG A 41 -16.11 -4.81 -26.13
N ARG A 42 -17.40 -5.05 -25.85
CA ARG A 42 -18.25 -4.11 -25.10
C ARG A 42 -17.65 -3.79 -23.73
N LEU A 43 -17.18 -4.82 -23.00
CA LEU A 43 -16.51 -4.62 -21.71
C LEU A 43 -15.24 -3.76 -21.85
N ARG A 44 -14.37 -4.07 -22.83
CA ARG A 44 -13.13 -3.31 -23.08
C ARG A 44 -13.41 -1.84 -23.36
N GLU A 45 -14.38 -1.53 -24.21
CA GLU A 45 -14.78 -0.17 -24.54
C GLU A 45 -15.37 0.56 -23.34
N ALA A 46 -16.22 -0.11 -22.56
CA ALA A 46 -16.83 0.45 -21.37
C ALA A 46 -15.80 0.74 -20.26
N MET A 47 -14.82 -0.13 -20.04
CA MET A 47 -13.73 0.10 -19.08
C MET A 47 -12.80 1.24 -19.50
N ALA A 48 -12.56 1.40 -20.80
CA ALA A 48 -11.78 2.54 -21.30
C ALA A 48 -12.52 3.87 -21.10
N ALA A 49 -13.83 3.89 -21.29
CA ALA A 49 -14.68 5.07 -21.08
C ALA A 49 -14.88 5.42 -19.60
N ALA A 50 -14.98 4.41 -18.75
CA ALA A 50 -15.17 4.56 -17.30
C ALA A 50 -14.21 3.65 -16.53
N PRO A 51 -12.98 4.13 -16.25
CA PRO A 51 -11.97 3.35 -15.54
C PRO A 51 -12.39 2.98 -14.11
N TRP A 52 -12.09 1.75 -13.70
CA TRP A 52 -12.24 1.35 -12.31
C TRP A 52 -11.16 2.02 -11.44
N ARG A 53 -11.56 2.41 -10.22
CA ARG A 53 -10.68 2.91 -9.18
C ARG A 53 -10.71 1.97 -7.99
N GLY A 54 -9.59 1.34 -7.72
CA GLY A 54 -9.43 0.41 -6.62
C GLY A 54 -9.34 1.08 -5.25
N PRO A 55 -9.52 0.30 -4.18
CA PRO A 55 -9.53 0.81 -2.82
C PRO A 55 -8.20 1.43 -2.37
N SER A 56 -7.06 1.00 -2.92
CA SER A 56 -5.73 1.55 -2.61
C SER A 56 -5.29 2.65 -3.61
N GLY A 57 -6.19 3.12 -4.46
CA GLY A 57 -5.94 4.20 -5.44
C GLY A 57 -5.47 3.71 -6.81
N GLU A 58 -5.55 2.41 -7.08
CA GLU A 58 -5.28 1.82 -8.39
C GLU A 58 -6.28 2.35 -9.41
N THR A 59 -5.82 2.51 -10.66
CA THR A 59 -6.69 2.86 -11.78
C THR A 59 -6.54 1.82 -12.87
N LEU A 60 -7.66 1.19 -13.26
CA LEU A 60 -7.73 0.17 -14.28
C LEU A 60 -8.58 0.68 -15.45
N ALA A 61 -7.91 1.16 -16.49
CA ALA A 61 -8.55 1.70 -17.69
C ALA A 61 -8.44 0.76 -18.90
N GLU A 62 -7.43 -0.09 -18.94
CA GLU A 62 -7.14 -0.98 -20.06
C GLU A 62 -7.61 -2.40 -19.77
N CYS A 63 -8.41 -2.96 -20.67
CA CYS A 63 -8.83 -4.36 -20.67
C CYS A 63 -8.31 -5.04 -21.94
N ARG A 64 -7.29 -5.90 -21.80
CA ARG A 64 -6.74 -6.68 -22.92
C ARG A 64 -7.51 -7.95 -23.08
N LEU A 65 -7.93 -8.24 -24.32
CA LEU A 65 -8.66 -9.47 -24.64
C LEU A 65 -7.67 -10.60 -24.93
N SER A 66 -8.01 -11.80 -24.49
CA SER A 66 -7.24 -13.02 -24.75
C SER A 66 -8.19 -14.15 -25.14
N ALA A 67 -7.87 -14.90 -26.21
CA ALA A 67 -8.74 -15.94 -26.76
C ALA A 67 -7.94 -17.15 -27.24
N PRO A 68 -8.55 -18.36 -27.30
CA PRO A 68 -7.94 -19.54 -27.89
C PRO A 68 -7.50 -19.32 -29.34
N GLN A 69 -6.30 -19.78 -29.68
CA GLN A 69 -5.71 -19.62 -31.02
C GLN A 69 -6.63 -20.02 -32.15
N ARG A 70 -7.50 -21.04 -31.96
CA ARG A 70 -8.44 -21.56 -32.99
C ARG A 70 -9.48 -20.53 -33.49
N PHE A 71 -9.72 -19.44 -32.71
CA PHE A 71 -10.65 -18.39 -33.12
C PHE A 71 -10.23 -16.97 -32.68
N ALA A 72 -8.99 -16.80 -32.19
CA ALA A 72 -8.50 -15.50 -31.72
C ALA A 72 -8.45 -14.52 -32.90
N PRO A 73 -9.21 -13.41 -32.86
CA PRO A 73 -9.07 -12.33 -33.85
C PRO A 73 -7.81 -11.51 -33.56
N GLU A 74 -7.43 -10.64 -34.51
CA GLU A 74 -6.19 -9.82 -34.41
C GLU A 74 -6.16 -8.91 -33.17
N ASP A 75 -7.31 -8.51 -32.64
CA ASP A 75 -7.44 -7.66 -31.44
C ASP A 75 -7.39 -8.44 -30.12
N CYS A 76 -7.09 -9.74 -30.15
CA CYS A 76 -6.97 -10.62 -29.00
C CYS A 76 -5.58 -11.25 -28.91
N LEU A 77 -5.05 -11.38 -27.70
CA LEU A 77 -3.85 -12.18 -27.40
C LEU A 77 -4.20 -13.66 -27.54
N PRO A 78 -3.55 -14.42 -28.47
CA PRO A 78 -3.86 -15.82 -28.67
C PRO A 78 -3.25 -16.68 -27.55
N PHE A 79 -3.97 -17.74 -27.10
CA PHE A 79 -3.43 -18.75 -26.19
C PHE A 79 -3.73 -20.18 -26.67
N ALA A 80 -2.84 -21.11 -26.38
CA ALA A 80 -3.04 -22.54 -26.63
C ALA A 80 -3.84 -23.21 -25.51
N GLY A 81 -3.52 -22.90 -24.25
CA GLY A 81 -4.18 -23.42 -23.06
C GLY A 81 -4.57 -22.34 -22.07
N ILE A 82 -5.74 -22.47 -21.46
CA ILE A 82 -6.24 -21.46 -20.51
C ILE A 82 -5.40 -21.38 -19.23
N LEU A 83 -4.81 -22.49 -18.78
CA LEU A 83 -3.91 -22.50 -17.62
C LEU A 83 -2.67 -21.64 -17.87
N ASP A 84 -2.07 -21.76 -19.06
CA ASP A 84 -0.87 -20.98 -19.43
C ASP A 84 -1.22 -19.51 -19.60
N ALA A 85 -2.38 -19.20 -20.18
CA ALA A 85 -2.87 -17.83 -20.28
C ALA A 85 -3.11 -17.21 -18.89
N ALA A 86 -3.73 -17.95 -17.97
CA ALA A 86 -3.95 -17.50 -16.60
C ALA A 86 -2.62 -17.32 -15.84
N ARG A 87 -1.62 -18.20 -16.05
CA ARG A 87 -0.29 -18.08 -15.46
C ARG A 87 0.45 -16.84 -15.93
N GLN A 88 0.38 -16.50 -17.22
CA GLN A 88 0.99 -15.28 -17.77
C GLN A 88 0.34 -14.01 -17.23
N ALA A 89 -0.90 -14.08 -16.79
CA ALA A 89 -1.68 -12.99 -16.23
C ALA A 89 -1.77 -13.01 -14.69
N ALA A 90 -1.01 -13.86 -13.97
CA ALA A 90 -1.17 -14.09 -12.53
C ALA A 90 -0.99 -12.82 -11.67
N GLU A 91 -0.23 -11.84 -12.15
CA GLU A 91 0.07 -10.59 -11.42
C GLU A 91 -0.97 -9.46 -11.66
N VAL A 92 -1.96 -9.66 -12.54
CA VAL A 92 -2.95 -8.64 -12.89
C VAL A 92 -4.37 -9.18 -12.72
N PRO A 93 -5.40 -8.31 -12.56
CA PRO A 93 -6.79 -8.75 -12.51
C PRO A 93 -7.17 -9.54 -13.74
N GLN A 94 -7.84 -10.69 -13.54
CA GLN A 94 -8.29 -11.58 -14.60
C GLN A 94 -9.81 -11.65 -14.66
N ILE A 95 -10.37 -11.56 -15.84
CA ILE A 95 -11.80 -11.68 -16.10
C ILE A 95 -12.01 -12.83 -17.07
N PHE A 96 -12.81 -13.82 -16.69
CA PHE A 96 -13.15 -14.96 -17.57
C PHE A 96 -14.57 -14.80 -18.07
N ILE A 97 -14.80 -14.84 -19.39
CA ILE A 97 -16.15 -14.93 -19.94
C ILE A 97 -16.41 -16.38 -20.30
N GLY A 98 -17.17 -17.08 -19.45
CA GLY A 98 -17.41 -18.50 -19.60
C GLY A 98 -17.90 -19.20 -18.33
N ALA A 99 -17.81 -20.53 -18.30
CA ALA A 99 -18.21 -21.30 -17.13
C ALA A 99 -17.22 -21.15 -15.96
N THR A 100 -17.75 -20.87 -14.76
CA THR A 100 -16.96 -20.69 -13.53
C THR A 100 -16.00 -21.84 -13.25
N GLY A 101 -16.43 -23.11 -13.52
CA GLY A 101 -15.57 -24.28 -13.32
C GLY A 101 -14.31 -24.32 -14.19
N ILE A 102 -14.31 -23.65 -15.35
CA ILE A 102 -13.12 -23.52 -16.20
C ILE A 102 -12.16 -22.52 -15.57
N ALA A 103 -12.67 -21.37 -15.13
CA ALA A 103 -11.87 -20.37 -14.44
C ALA A 103 -11.21 -20.95 -13.16
N VAL A 104 -11.97 -21.67 -12.33
CA VAL A 104 -11.44 -22.32 -11.12
C VAL A 104 -10.29 -23.27 -11.46
N ARG A 105 -10.44 -24.14 -12.46
CA ARG A 105 -9.36 -25.05 -12.86
C ARG A 105 -8.14 -24.35 -13.43
N ALA A 106 -8.33 -23.20 -14.07
CA ALA A 106 -7.23 -22.42 -14.61
C ALA A 106 -6.42 -21.68 -13.51
N VAL A 107 -7.09 -21.17 -12.48
CA VAL A 107 -6.42 -20.35 -11.48
C VAL A 107 -5.98 -21.14 -10.23
N ALA A 108 -6.68 -22.21 -9.85
CA ALA A 108 -6.38 -22.94 -8.63
C ALA A 108 -4.91 -23.40 -8.47
N PRO A 109 -4.20 -23.87 -9.51
CA PRO A 109 -2.79 -24.24 -9.42
C PRO A 109 -1.84 -23.05 -9.27
N LEU A 110 -2.33 -21.81 -9.39
CA LEU A 110 -1.55 -20.58 -9.39
C LEU A 110 -1.69 -19.79 -8.10
N LEU A 111 -2.62 -20.21 -7.23
CA LEU A 111 -2.92 -19.50 -5.99
C LEU A 111 -1.80 -19.70 -4.97
N GLU A 112 -1.34 -18.59 -4.39
CA GLU A 112 -0.31 -18.59 -3.35
C GLU A 112 -0.89 -18.14 -2.01
N HIS A 113 -1.44 -16.93 -1.95
CA HIS A 113 -2.00 -16.39 -0.72
C HIS A 113 -3.01 -15.29 -1.00
N LYS A 114 -4.09 -15.24 -0.18
CA LYS A 114 -5.19 -14.26 -0.31
C LYS A 114 -4.78 -12.78 -0.26
N SER A 115 -3.59 -12.47 0.25
CA SER A 115 -3.04 -11.10 0.32
C SER A 115 -2.22 -10.71 -0.92
N THR A 116 -1.84 -11.68 -1.76
CA THR A 116 -0.98 -11.48 -2.93
C THR A 116 -1.66 -11.82 -4.24
N ASP A 117 -2.66 -12.71 -4.20
CA ASP A 117 -3.37 -13.15 -5.39
C ASP A 117 -4.17 -11.99 -6.01
N ALA A 118 -4.06 -11.84 -7.33
CA ALA A 118 -4.81 -10.83 -8.06
C ALA A 118 -6.31 -11.16 -8.13
N PRO A 119 -7.20 -10.15 -8.28
CA PRO A 119 -8.63 -10.36 -8.44
C PRO A 119 -8.97 -11.24 -9.64
N VAL A 120 -9.89 -12.17 -9.43
CA VAL A 120 -10.44 -12.99 -10.50
C VAL A 120 -11.95 -12.85 -10.54
N LEU A 121 -12.48 -12.42 -11.69
CA LEU A 121 -13.91 -12.35 -11.97
C LEU A 121 -14.31 -13.37 -13.02
N VAL A 122 -15.57 -13.82 -12.96
CA VAL A 122 -16.18 -14.63 -14.02
C VAL A 122 -17.46 -13.94 -14.49
N ILE A 123 -17.58 -13.74 -15.79
CA ILE A 123 -18.81 -13.27 -16.44
C ILE A 123 -19.49 -14.48 -17.08
N SER A 124 -20.79 -14.65 -16.81
CA SER A 124 -21.57 -15.69 -17.46
C SER A 124 -21.58 -15.49 -19.00
N PRO A 125 -21.66 -16.56 -19.81
CA PRO A 125 -21.61 -16.46 -21.29
C PRO A 125 -22.68 -15.53 -21.89
N ASP A 126 -23.81 -15.39 -21.21
CA ASP A 126 -24.92 -14.49 -21.61
C ASP A 126 -24.76 -13.06 -21.09
N GLY A 127 -23.69 -12.77 -20.30
CA GLY A 127 -23.41 -11.46 -19.73
C GLY A 127 -24.29 -11.02 -18.56
N ARG A 128 -25.17 -11.90 -18.05
CA ARG A 128 -26.14 -11.54 -17.00
C ARG A 128 -25.54 -11.46 -15.61
N PHE A 129 -24.47 -12.20 -15.33
CA PHE A 129 -23.86 -12.31 -14.01
C PHE A 129 -22.38 -11.99 -14.08
N VAL A 130 -21.89 -11.20 -13.12
CA VAL A 130 -20.48 -10.98 -12.85
C VAL A 130 -20.18 -11.51 -11.46
N ILE A 131 -19.32 -12.52 -11.39
CA ILE A 131 -19.03 -13.27 -10.16
C ILE A 131 -17.65 -12.87 -9.64
N SER A 132 -17.54 -12.40 -8.39
CA SER A 132 -16.28 -12.21 -7.69
C SER A 132 -15.79 -13.58 -7.20
N LEU A 133 -14.78 -14.14 -7.89
CA LEU A 133 -14.30 -15.49 -7.62
C LEU A 133 -13.18 -15.52 -6.60
N LEU A 134 -12.20 -14.61 -6.71
CA LEU A 134 -11.01 -14.56 -5.86
C LEU A 134 -10.62 -13.14 -5.50
N ALA A 135 -9.85 -12.98 -4.40
CA ALA A 135 -9.33 -11.72 -3.89
C ALA A 135 -10.41 -10.63 -3.73
N GLY A 136 -11.60 -11.03 -3.26
CA GLY A 136 -12.78 -10.19 -3.18
C GLY A 136 -12.56 -8.91 -2.39
N HIS A 137 -11.95 -9.00 -1.20
CA HIS A 137 -11.75 -7.88 -0.29
C HIS A 137 -10.45 -7.15 -0.57
N TRP A 138 -9.34 -7.71 -0.11
CA TRP A 138 -8.02 -7.05 -0.16
C TRP A 138 -7.55 -6.73 -1.57
N GLY A 139 -7.76 -7.63 -2.52
CA GLY A 139 -7.44 -7.40 -3.93
C GLY A 139 -8.42 -6.48 -4.66
N GLY A 140 -9.51 -6.04 -4.01
CA GLY A 140 -10.52 -5.18 -4.63
C GLY A 140 -11.47 -5.89 -5.58
N GLY A 141 -11.48 -7.25 -5.61
CA GLY A 141 -12.30 -8.05 -6.53
C GLY A 141 -13.79 -7.77 -6.41
N ASN A 142 -14.33 -7.55 -5.19
CA ASN A 142 -15.74 -7.22 -4.99
C ASN A 142 -16.09 -5.83 -5.56
N SER A 143 -15.20 -4.85 -5.39
CA SER A 143 -15.35 -3.51 -5.96
C SER A 143 -15.27 -3.55 -7.48
N LEU A 144 -14.29 -4.29 -8.04
CA LEU A 144 -14.18 -4.50 -9.49
C LEU A 144 -15.39 -5.25 -10.06
N CYS A 145 -15.91 -6.24 -9.33
CA CYS A 145 -17.12 -6.98 -9.71
C CYS A 145 -18.34 -6.06 -9.83
N ARG A 146 -18.58 -5.19 -8.85
CA ARG A 146 -19.68 -4.20 -8.90
C ARG A 146 -19.49 -3.23 -10.07
N HIS A 147 -18.26 -2.77 -10.30
CA HIS A 147 -17.95 -1.87 -11.40
C HIS A 147 -18.21 -2.51 -12.76
N VAL A 148 -17.67 -3.71 -13.02
CA VAL A 148 -17.86 -4.46 -14.26
C VAL A 148 -19.35 -4.80 -14.48
N ALA A 149 -20.06 -5.19 -13.43
CA ALA A 149 -21.50 -5.46 -13.49
C ALA A 149 -22.28 -4.21 -13.90
N ALA A 150 -21.97 -3.05 -13.33
CA ALA A 150 -22.61 -1.78 -13.70
C ALA A 150 -22.34 -1.40 -15.16
N LEU A 151 -21.11 -1.62 -15.67
CA LEU A 151 -20.75 -1.36 -17.06
C LEU A 151 -21.51 -2.24 -18.06
N LEU A 152 -21.87 -3.45 -17.65
CA LEU A 152 -22.54 -4.44 -18.51
C LEU A 152 -24.05 -4.55 -18.27
N ASP A 153 -24.61 -3.78 -17.33
CA ASP A 153 -26.00 -3.93 -16.88
C ASP A 153 -26.28 -5.37 -16.41
N ALA A 154 -25.35 -5.91 -15.63
CA ALA A 154 -25.34 -7.27 -15.12
C ALA A 154 -25.55 -7.31 -13.60
N VAL A 155 -25.87 -8.49 -13.08
CA VAL A 155 -26.01 -8.73 -11.64
C VAL A 155 -24.64 -9.08 -11.03
N PRO A 156 -24.13 -8.31 -10.06
CA PRO A 156 -22.92 -8.69 -9.34
C PRO A 156 -23.22 -9.81 -8.35
N VAL A 157 -22.44 -10.90 -8.41
CA VAL A 157 -22.54 -12.04 -7.50
C VAL A 157 -21.35 -12.00 -6.56
N ILE A 158 -21.60 -11.56 -5.33
CA ILE A 158 -20.61 -11.44 -4.26
C ILE A 158 -21.08 -12.33 -3.12
N THR A 159 -20.23 -13.27 -2.69
CA THR A 159 -20.61 -14.32 -1.71
C THR A 159 -19.83 -14.24 -0.41
N THR A 160 -19.05 -13.18 -0.20
CA THR A 160 -18.28 -13.01 1.02
C THR A 160 -19.20 -12.68 2.19
N ALA A 161 -19.07 -13.42 3.29
CA ALA A 161 -19.94 -13.29 4.47
C ALA A 161 -19.98 -11.86 5.04
N THR A 162 -18.91 -11.12 4.87
CA THR A 162 -18.76 -9.74 5.34
C THR A 162 -19.50 -8.70 4.49
N ASP A 163 -19.85 -9.02 3.24
CA ASP A 163 -20.71 -8.13 2.42
C ASP A 163 -22.20 -8.28 2.74
N CYS A 164 -22.55 -9.31 3.52
CA CYS A 164 -23.94 -9.57 3.99
C CYS A 164 -24.18 -9.12 5.45
N GLY A 165 -23.12 -8.68 6.17
CA GLY A 165 -23.20 -8.29 7.58
C GLY A 165 -23.28 -6.78 7.79
N GLU A 166 -23.71 -6.36 9.00
CA GLU A 166 -23.80 -4.96 9.42
C GLU A 166 -22.42 -4.31 9.60
N ARG A 167 -21.34 -5.12 9.74
CA ARG A 167 -19.96 -4.64 9.94
C ARG A 167 -19.08 -4.97 8.75
N PRO A 168 -18.21 -4.04 8.31
CA PRO A 168 -17.21 -4.34 7.30
C PRO A 168 -16.23 -5.41 7.81
N ALA A 169 -15.60 -6.15 6.91
CA ALA A 169 -14.49 -7.04 7.27
C ALA A 169 -13.40 -6.26 8.03
N LEU A 170 -12.79 -6.88 9.04
CA LEU A 170 -11.73 -6.24 9.83
C LEU A 170 -10.53 -5.81 8.97
N ASP A 171 -10.16 -6.63 7.99
CA ASP A 171 -9.09 -6.32 7.04
C ASP A 171 -9.42 -5.10 6.17
N LEU A 172 -10.67 -4.97 5.69
CA LEU A 172 -11.13 -3.78 4.96
C LEU A 172 -11.17 -2.54 5.85
N PHE A 173 -11.62 -2.69 7.10
CA PHE A 173 -11.63 -1.61 8.07
C PHE A 173 -10.19 -1.08 8.32
N LEU A 174 -9.23 -1.98 8.56
CA LEU A 174 -7.83 -1.63 8.77
C LEU A 174 -7.20 -1.02 7.50
N GLN A 175 -7.53 -1.55 6.32
CA GLN A 175 -7.09 -1.01 5.04
C GLN A 175 -7.63 0.41 4.80
N ALA A 176 -8.92 0.64 5.08
CA ALA A 176 -9.53 1.96 4.96
C ALA A 176 -8.91 2.99 5.92
N ALA A 177 -8.37 2.54 7.06
CA ALA A 177 -7.57 3.35 7.96
C ALA A 177 -6.11 3.56 7.47
N GLY A 178 -5.73 3.03 6.29
CA GLY A 178 -4.38 3.13 5.74
C GLY A 178 -3.35 2.22 6.39
N LEU A 179 -3.80 1.22 7.15
CA LEU A 179 -2.97 0.29 7.90
C LEU A 179 -2.61 -0.95 7.08
N ARG A 180 -1.51 -1.63 7.44
CA ARG A 180 -1.03 -2.84 6.73
C ARG A 180 -0.94 -4.03 7.67
N ILE A 181 -1.68 -5.09 7.37
CA ILE A 181 -1.68 -6.34 8.14
C ILE A 181 -0.35 -7.08 7.91
N LEU A 182 0.31 -7.49 8.99
CA LEU A 182 1.55 -8.25 8.96
C LEU A 182 1.32 -9.76 9.10
N ASP A 183 0.39 -10.16 9.97
CA ASP A 183 0.15 -11.56 10.32
C ASP A 183 -1.20 -12.03 9.80
N TRP A 184 -1.26 -12.41 8.54
CA TRP A 184 -2.49 -12.86 7.89
C TRP A 184 -3.07 -14.15 8.47
N ASP A 185 -2.23 -15.00 9.07
CA ASP A 185 -2.61 -16.22 9.79
C ASP A 185 -3.32 -15.90 11.12
N GLN A 186 -3.07 -14.73 11.71
CA GLN A 186 -3.74 -14.26 12.92
C GLN A 186 -5.02 -13.46 12.65
N LEU A 187 -5.30 -13.12 11.40
CA LEU A 187 -6.52 -12.38 11.02
C LEU A 187 -7.81 -13.16 11.27
N PRO A 188 -7.95 -14.48 10.94
CA PRO A 188 -9.22 -15.19 11.10
C PRO A 188 -9.81 -15.16 12.50
N PRO A 189 -9.06 -15.42 13.60
CA PRO A 189 -9.63 -15.32 14.94
C PRO A 189 -10.02 -13.90 15.35
N ALA A 190 -9.26 -12.87 14.93
CA ALA A 190 -9.60 -11.48 15.16
C ALA A 190 -10.86 -11.07 14.37
N GLN A 191 -10.96 -11.51 13.11
CA GLN A 191 -12.11 -11.30 12.24
C GLN A 191 -13.39 -11.94 12.81
N ALA A 192 -13.31 -13.17 13.33
CA ALA A 192 -14.43 -13.85 13.95
C ALA A 192 -14.93 -13.07 15.17
N CYS A 193 -14.02 -12.64 16.07
CA CYS A 193 -14.35 -11.82 17.23
C CYS A 193 -15.05 -10.52 16.81
N TRP A 194 -14.53 -9.85 15.78
CA TRP A 194 -15.07 -8.61 15.22
C TRP A 194 -16.48 -8.77 14.65
N LEU A 195 -16.71 -9.79 13.83
CA LEU A 195 -18.00 -10.04 13.17
C LEU A 195 -19.08 -10.52 14.13
N GLU A 196 -18.70 -11.26 15.18
CA GLU A 196 -19.63 -11.69 16.25
C GLU A 196 -19.99 -10.55 17.21
N GLY A 197 -19.44 -9.35 17.03
CA GLY A 197 -19.69 -8.20 17.89
C GLY A 197 -19.07 -8.33 19.29
N ARG A 198 -18.16 -9.28 19.49
CA ARG A 198 -17.40 -9.39 20.74
C ARG A 198 -16.36 -8.28 20.84
N PRO A 199 -16.10 -7.71 22.04
CA PRO A 199 -15.04 -6.71 22.22
C PRO A 199 -13.70 -7.26 21.78
N LEU A 200 -13.05 -6.61 20.77
CA LEU A 200 -11.75 -6.98 20.26
C LEU A 200 -10.68 -6.06 20.88
N PRO A 201 -9.73 -6.60 21.68
CA PRO A 201 -8.65 -5.82 22.24
C PRO A 201 -7.85 -5.09 21.15
N LEU A 202 -7.65 -3.77 21.32
CA LEU A 202 -6.87 -2.91 20.44
C LEU A 202 -5.80 -2.18 21.23
N TRP A 203 -4.55 -2.46 20.93
CA TRP A 203 -3.42 -1.64 21.37
C TRP A 203 -2.95 -0.76 20.20
N ASP A 204 -3.17 0.53 20.34
CA ASP A 204 -2.87 1.55 19.34
C ASP A 204 -2.42 2.84 20.03
N PRO A 205 -1.17 2.90 20.51
CA PRO A 205 -0.64 4.07 21.21
C PRO A 205 -0.51 5.30 20.31
N CYS A 206 -0.60 5.11 18.98
CA CYS A 206 -0.54 6.20 18.02
C CYS A 206 -1.92 6.79 17.67
N GLY A 207 -3.03 6.18 18.12
CA GLY A 207 -4.38 6.65 17.81
C GLY A 207 -4.75 6.59 16.31
N ALA A 208 -4.14 5.66 15.58
CA ALA A 208 -4.35 5.50 14.13
C ALA A 208 -5.74 4.97 13.79
N VAL A 209 -6.33 4.18 14.70
CA VAL A 209 -7.66 3.61 14.56
C VAL A 209 -8.66 4.51 15.27
N THR A 210 -9.59 5.08 14.53
CA THR A 210 -10.73 5.82 15.10
C THR A 210 -11.91 4.87 15.22
N ASP A 211 -12.64 4.95 16.33
CA ASP A 211 -13.91 4.23 16.51
C ASP A 211 -14.92 4.83 15.53
N GLY A 212 -15.13 4.18 14.40
CA GLY A 212 -16.19 4.50 13.45
C GLY A 212 -17.56 4.06 14.00
N GLU A 213 -18.64 4.36 13.27
CA GLU A 213 -19.97 3.87 13.57
C GLU A 213 -19.95 2.34 13.69
N GLY A 214 -20.06 1.81 14.90
CA GLY A 214 -20.07 0.37 15.17
C GLY A 214 -19.08 -0.12 16.21
N GLY A 215 -18.55 0.75 17.09
CA GLY A 215 -17.59 0.45 18.15
C GLY A 215 -17.49 -1.04 18.56
N GLY A 216 -16.32 -1.63 18.41
CA GLY A 216 -16.07 -3.05 18.68
C GLY A 216 -14.68 -3.29 19.25
N PHE A 217 -13.89 -2.22 19.37
CA PHE A 217 -12.56 -2.31 19.98
C PHE A 217 -12.61 -2.03 21.48
N LEU A 218 -11.90 -2.87 22.22
CA LEU A 218 -11.56 -2.63 23.62
C LEU A 218 -10.15 -2.07 23.68
N ARG A 219 -9.99 -0.75 23.85
CA ARG A 219 -8.68 -0.10 23.88
C ARG A 219 -7.86 -0.57 25.07
N GLN A 220 -6.59 -0.84 24.80
CA GLN A 220 -5.59 -1.31 25.76
C GLN A 220 -4.49 -0.24 25.92
N GLU A 221 -4.15 0.11 27.16
CA GLU A 221 -3.04 1.01 27.46
C GLU A 221 -1.67 0.33 27.25
N HIS A 222 -1.62 -0.98 27.48
CA HIS A 222 -0.41 -1.78 27.34
C HIS A 222 -0.54 -2.83 26.25
N LEU A 223 0.62 -3.22 25.67
CA LEU A 223 0.67 -4.28 24.68
C LEU A 223 0.12 -5.58 25.28
N PRO A 224 -0.94 -6.19 24.69
CA PRO A 224 -1.57 -7.38 25.24
C PRO A 224 -0.57 -8.54 25.39
N GLU A 225 -0.47 -9.07 26.61
CA GLU A 225 0.39 -10.22 26.93
C GLU A 225 -0.39 -11.54 27.01
N GLN A 226 -1.69 -11.47 27.09
CA GLN A 226 -2.57 -12.64 27.18
C GLN A 226 -2.74 -13.29 25.79
N ASP A 227 -2.92 -14.61 25.75
CA ASP A 227 -3.28 -15.32 24.54
C ASP A 227 -4.75 -15.06 24.21
N GLY A 228 -4.99 -14.74 22.92
CA GLY A 228 -6.31 -14.41 22.42
C GLY A 228 -6.24 -13.41 21.29
N PRO A 229 -7.36 -13.24 20.55
CA PRO A 229 -7.39 -12.28 19.45
C PRO A 229 -7.22 -10.84 19.95
N ALA A 230 -6.21 -10.15 19.43
CA ALA A 230 -5.95 -8.74 19.69
C ALA A 230 -5.35 -8.06 18.47
N VAL A 231 -5.71 -6.82 18.21
CA VAL A 231 -5.11 -5.97 17.15
C VAL A 231 -4.05 -5.07 17.78
N CYS A 232 -2.83 -5.08 17.23
CA CYS A 232 -1.72 -4.28 17.72
C CYS A 232 -1.16 -3.43 16.58
N VAL A 233 -1.37 -2.11 16.66
CA VAL A 233 -0.98 -1.14 15.61
C VAL A 233 0.25 -0.37 16.06
N HIS A 234 1.33 -0.44 15.28
CA HIS A 234 2.54 0.34 15.56
C HIS A 234 3.45 0.49 14.32
N TRP A 235 4.36 1.46 14.36
CA TRP A 235 5.43 1.65 13.36
C TRP A 235 6.73 0.93 13.71
N GLN A 236 6.89 0.50 14.95
CA GLN A 236 8.01 -0.34 15.39
C GLN A 236 7.67 -1.82 15.19
N ARG A 237 8.73 -2.61 15.12
CA ARG A 237 8.64 -4.07 15.02
C ARG A 237 8.19 -4.65 16.36
N LEU A 238 7.00 -5.21 16.36
CA LEU A 238 6.46 -5.90 17.53
C LEU A 238 6.84 -7.39 17.49
N PRO A 239 7.01 -8.06 18.66
CA PRO A 239 7.21 -9.50 18.72
C PRO A 239 5.96 -10.24 18.22
N ALA A 240 6.18 -11.27 17.37
CA ALA A 240 5.12 -12.16 16.96
C ALA A 240 4.61 -12.99 18.15
N ARG A 241 3.29 -13.18 18.24
CA ARG A 241 2.64 -13.98 19.27
C ARG A 241 1.33 -14.55 18.74
N GLN A 242 0.98 -15.75 19.18
CA GLN A 242 -0.32 -16.37 18.88
C GLN A 242 -1.47 -15.46 19.33
N GLY A 243 -2.46 -15.28 18.45
CA GLY A 243 -3.61 -14.40 18.69
C GLY A 243 -3.34 -12.90 18.46
N ARG A 244 -2.08 -12.47 18.39
CA ARG A 244 -1.73 -11.06 18.14
C ARG A 244 -1.69 -10.77 16.63
N LEU A 245 -2.70 -10.04 16.13
CA LEU A 245 -2.69 -9.49 14.80
C LEU A 245 -1.85 -8.21 14.78
N ARG A 246 -0.59 -8.30 14.33
CA ARG A 246 0.27 -7.13 14.16
C ARG A 246 -0.11 -6.37 12.91
N VAL A 247 -0.19 -5.05 13.05
CA VAL A 247 -0.61 -4.14 11.99
C VAL A 247 0.39 -2.99 11.94
N ALA A 248 1.02 -2.79 10.79
CA ALA A 248 1.94 -1.69 10.58
C ALA A 248 1.19 -0.38 10.31
N LEU A 249 1.66 0.69 10.97
CA LEU A 249 1.25 2.07 10.70
C LEU A 249 2.25 2.71 9.73
N PRO A 250 1.90 2.98 8.46
CA PRO A 250 2.77 3.62 7.49
C PRO A 250 3.01 5.09 7.84
N SER A 251 3.98 5.37 8.69
CA SER A 251 4.30 6.69 9.23
C SER A 251 5.78 7.07 9.15
N LEU A 252 6.62 6.13 8.68
CA LEU A 252 8.06 6.34 8.58
C LEU A 252 8.44 6.82 7.18
N VAL A 253 9.35 7.79 7.12
CA VAL A 253 9.97 8.25 5.87
C VAL A 253 11.46 7.99 5.93
N LEU A 254 11.99 7.28 4.94
CA LEU A 254 13.41 7.02 4.80
C LEU A 254 14.08 8.07 3.91
N GLY A 255 14.98 8.84 4.48
CA GLY A 255 15.81 9.79 3.75
C GLY A 255 17.12 9.17 3.26
N LEU A 256 17.48 9.43 2.01
CA LEU A 256 18.64 8.86 1.35
C LEU A 256 19.52 9.94 0.75
N GLY A 257 20.83 9.86 1.04
CA GLY A 257 21.87 10.61 0.35
C GLY A 257 22.93 9.65 -0.16
N CYS A 258 23.28 9.68 -1.45
CA CYS A 258 24.23 8.73 -2.02
C CYS A 258 25.16 9.35 -3.06
N ARG A 259 26.31 8.71 -3.31
CA ARG A 259 27.14 8.99 -4.46
C ARG A 259 26.47 8.53 -5.76
N LYS A 260 26.85 9.12 -6.89
CA LYS A 260 26.37 8.72 -8.22
C LYS A 260 26.85 7.31 -8.54
N GLY A 261 25.95 6.47 -9.08
CA GLY A 261 26.26 5.11 -9.50
C GLY A 261 26.44 4.12 -8.35
N ILE A 262 25.84 4.38 -7.19
CA ILE A 262 25.88 3.44 -6.07
C ILE A 262 25.21 2.10 -6.44
N PRO A 263 25.79 0.94 -6.06
CA PRO A 263 25.17 -0.36 -6.33
C PRO A 263 23.82 -0.54 -5.58
N ALA A 264 22.77 -0.93 -6.30
CA ALA A 264 21.44 -1.16 -5.70
C ALA A 264 21.45 -2.21 -4.56
N PRO A 265 22.20 -3.34 -4.65
CA PRO A 265 22.29 -4.29 -3.53
C PRO A 265 22.87 -3.68 -2.25
N LEU A 266 23.85 -2.77 -2.36
CA LEU A 266 24.40 -2.08 -1.20
C LEU A 266 23.35 -1.21 -0.51
N VAL A 267 22.54 -0.49 -1.29
CA VAL A 267 21.46 0.35 -0.75
C VAL A 267 20.42 -0.52 -0.05
N ALA A 268 19.98 -1.61 -0.67
CA ALA A 268 19.00 -2.53 -0.10
C ALA A 268 19.49 -3.13 1.24
N THR A 269 20.69 -3.71 1.26
CA THR A 269 21.27 -4.29 2.48
C THR A 269 21.46 -3.25 3.59
N ALA A 270 21.86 -2.03 3.24
CA ALA A 270 22.04 -0.96 4.21
C ALA A 270 20.72 -0.53 4.86
N VAL A 271 19.64 -0.42 4.06
CA VAL A 271 18.30 -0.09 4.54
C VAL A 271 17.76 -1.19 5.45
N GLU A 272 17.87 -2.46 5.03
CA GLU A 272 17.49 -3.61 5.85
C GLU A 272 18.20 -3.62 7.21
N GLY A 273 19.51 -3.47 7.16
CA GLY A 273 20.33 -3.43 8.39
C GLY A 273 19.99 -2.25 9.29
N LEU A 274 19.63 -1.08 8.74
CA LEU A 274 19.23 0.08 9.52
C LEU A 274 17.88 -0.18 10.21
N LEU A 275 16.86 -0.63 9.48
CA LEU A 275 15.53 -0.90 10.02
C LEU A 275 15.59 -1.96 11.12
N LEU A 276 16.35 -3.04 10.89
CA LEU A 276 16.53 -4.12 11.87
C LEU A 276 17.19 -3.63 13.16
N ARG A 277 18.30 -2.89 13.04
CA ARG A 277 19.05 -2.38 14.22
C ARG A 277 18.23 -1.43 15.07
N HIS A 278 17.34 -0.68 14.47
CA HIS A 278 16.49 0.29 15.19
C HIS A 278 15.10 -0.23 15.52
N GLY A 279 14.83 -1.52 15.29
CA GLY A 279 13.53 -2.14 15.59
C GLY A 279 12.38 -1.52 14.80
N LEU A 280 12.63 -1.02 13.60
CA LEU A 280 11.61 -0.41 12.74
C LEU A 280 10.92 -1.46 11.87
N GLU A 281 9.61 -1.35 11.74
CA GLU A 281 8.84 -2.25 10.87
C GLU A 281 8.97 -1.79 9.41
N PRO A 282 9.48 -2.61 8.51
CA PRO A 282 9.65 -2.24 7.10
C PRO A 282 8.36 -1.79 6.43
N GLN A 283 7.24 -2.43 6.78
CA GLN A 283 5.92 -2.07 6.25
C GLN A 283 5.35 -0.77 6.84
N ALA A 284 6.00 -0.21 7.86
CA ALA A 284 5.68 1.13 8.35
C ALA A 284 6.34 2.25 7.50
N LEU A 285 7.20 1.91 6.54
CA LEU A 285 7.69 2.90 5.57
C LEU A 285 6.54 3.37 4.67
N ALA A 286 6.37 4.68 4.59
CA ALA A 286 5.35 5.32 3.76
C ALA A 286 5.94 5.99 2.51
N ALA A 287 7.20 6.45 2.57
CA ALA A 287 7.88 7.08 1.44
C ALA A 287 9.41 6.98 1.57
N LEU A 288 10.08 7.15 0.46
CA LEU A 288 11.50 7.47 0.36
C LEU A 288 11.68 8.95 0.03
N ALA A 289 12.77 9.57 0.50
CA ALA A 289 13.02 10.99 0.26
C ALA A 289 14.50 11.27 -0.05
N THR A 290 14.77 12.17 -1.01
CA THR A 290 16.12 12.55 -1.41
C THR A 290 16.13 13.95 -2.05
N VAL A 291 17.31 14.40 -2.49
CA VAL A 291 17.47 15.66 -3.26
C VAL A 291 17.10 15.44 -4.73
N THR A 292 16.56 16.46 -5.40
CA THR A 292 16.05 16.39 -6.79
C THR A 292 17.08 15.84 -7.79
N GLU A 293 18.37 16.16 -7.63
CA GLU A 293 19.43 15.65 -8.50
C GLU A 293 19.66 14.13 -8.40
N LYS A 294 19.10 13.51 -7.37
CA LYS A 294 19.13 12.06 -7.16
C LYS A 294 17.84 11.34 -7.58
N ALA A 295 16.86 12.07 -8.10
CA ALA A 295 15.58 11.50 -8.55
C ALA A 295 15.75 10.37 -9.58
N ARG A 296 16.79 10.47 -10.44
CA ARG A 296 17.09 9.49 -11.49
C ARG A 296 18.20 8.51 -11.13
N GLU A 297 18.63 8.44 -9.87
CA GLU A 297 19.64 7.46 -9.44
C GLU A 297 19.06 6.05 -9.50
N PRO A 298 19.62 5.12 -10.33
CA PRO A 298 18.99 3.82 -10.58
C PRO A 298 18.77 2.99 -9.31
N ALA A 299 19.72 3.03 -8.38
CA ALA A 299 19.62 2.29 -7.11
C ALA A 299 18.47 2.78 -6.23
N LEU A 300 18.15 4.08 -6.23
CA LEU A 300 17.03 4.63 -5.45
C LEU A 300 15.70 4.33 -6.13
N GLN A 301 15.65 4.40 -7.46
CA GLN A 301 14.44 4.01 -8.21
C GLN A 301 14.13 2.53 -8.05
N GLU A 302 15.15 1.67 -8.12
CA GLU A 302 14.99 0.23 -7.89
C GLU A 302 14.51 -0.06 -6.47
N LEU A 303 15.07 0.61 -5.45
CA LEU A 303 14.59 0.48 -4.07
C LEU A 303 13.11 0.92 -3.94
N ALA A 304 12.75 2.07 -4.52
CA ALA A 304 11.38 2.59 -4.52
C ALA A 304 10.41 1.60 -5.19
N ARG A 305 10.79 1.07 -6.36
CA ARG A 305 10.02 0.07 -7.08
C ARG A 305 9.85 -1.23 -6.30
N ARG A 306 10.93 -1.74 -5.67
CA ARG A 306 10.89 -2.98 -4.87
C ARG A 306 10.04 -2.85 -3.62
N LEU A 307 10.05 -1.68 -2.98
CA LEU A 307 9.23 -1.42 -1.79
C LEU A 307 7.82 -0.93 -2.13
N GLY A 308 7.54 -0.59 -3.41
CA GLY A 308 6.28 0.00 -3.84
C GLY A 308 6.00 1.36 -3.19
N LEU A 309 7.05 2.12 -2.90
CA LEU A 309 6.95 3.39 -2.21
C LEU A 309 7.27 4.56 -3.14
N PRO A 310 6.63 5.73 -2.96
CA PRO A 310 7.00 6.92 -3.69
C PRO A 310 8.40 7.39 -3.29
N LEU A 311 9.18 7.87 -4.28
CA LEU A 311 10.43 8.58 -4.07
C LEU A 311 10.14 10.09 -4.16
N LEU A 312 10.08 10.76 -3.02
CA LEU A 312 9.87 12.19 -2.91
C LEU A 312 11.18 12.94 -3.06
N THR A 313 11.18 14.02 -3.81
CA THR A 313 12.38 14.82 -4.06
C THR A 313 12.17 16.28 -3.67
N PHE A 314 13.25 16.92 -3.22
CA PHE A 314 13.27 18.28 -2.74
C PHE A 314 14.48 19.01 -3.30
N ASP A 315 14.34 20.30 -3.56
CA ASP A 315 15.46 21.12 -4.02
C ASP A 315 16.45 21.38 -2.89
N ALA A 316 17.72 21.56 -3.25
CA ALA A 316 18.78 21.76 -2.27
C ALA A 316 18.52 22.98 -1.36
N ALA A 317 17.90 24.05 -1.88
CA ALA A 317 17.53 25.23 -1.12
C ALA A 317 16.46 24.91 -0.05
N GLU A 318 15.44 24.10 -0.40
CA GLU A 318 14.43 23.63 0.56
C GLU A 318 15.07 22.78 1.68
N LEU A 319 16.00 21.91 1.30
CA LEU A 319 16.72 21.06 2.25
C LEU A 319 17.65 21.85 3.18
N ALA A 320 18.31 22.89 2.66
CA ALA A 320 19.19 23.74 3.43
C ALA A 320 18.45 24.62 4.45
N ALA A 321 17.15 24.87 4.24
CA ALA A 321 16.30 25.59 5.20
C ALA A 321 15.86 24.73 6.40
N VAL A 322 16.13 23.41 6.38
CA VAL A 322 15.76 22.50 7.48
C VAL A 322 16.91 22.37 8.46
N SER A 323 16.69 22.72 9.72
CA SER A 323 17.64 22.45 10.79
C SER A 323 17.75 20.94 11.02
N THR A 324 18.99 20.41 10.99
CA THR A 324 19.28 18.98 11.18
C THR A 324 20.47 18.80 12.11
N PRO A 325 20.55 17.68 12.87
CA PRO A 325 21.65 17.43 13.80
C PRO A 325 23.03 17.33 13.11
N HIS A 326 23.08 16.83 11.87
CA HIS A 326 24.35 16.53 11.19
C HIS A 326 24.47 17.21 9.81
N PRO A 327 24.50 18.55 9.73
CA PRO A 327 24.70 19.26 8.48
C PRO A 327 26.06 18.92 7.86
N SER A 328 26.16 18.96 6.54
CA SER A 328 27.37 18.65 5.76
C SER A 328 27.79 19.88 4.96
N THR A 329 29.01 20.38 5.23
CA THR A 329 29.62 21.47 4.44
C THR A 329 29.81 21.06 2.98
N ALA A 330 30.23 19.82 2.72
CA ALA A 330 30.39 19.27 1.36
C ALA A 330 29.05 19.24 0.58
N ALA A 331 27.91 19.10 1.25
CA ALA A 331 26.61 19.25 0.58
C ALA A 331 26.33 20.72 0.26
N GLY A 332 26.56 21.63 1.23
CA GLY A 332 26.41 23.07 1.02
C GLY A 332 27.29 23.59 -0.15
N GLU A 333 28.56 23.23 -0.17
CA GLU A 333 29.50 23.60 -1.23
C GLU A 333 29.06 23.05 -2.61
N ARG A 334 28.65 21.78 -2.65
CA ARG A 334 28.19 21.14 -3.91
C ARG A 334 26.99 21.82 -4.51
N PHE A 335 26.06 22.31 -3.71
CA PHE A 335 24.79 22.91 -4.14
C PHE A 335 24.78 24.44 -4.03
N ALA A 336 25.92 25.06 -3.71
CA ALA A 336 26.05 26.50 -3.50
C ALA A 336 25.03 27.10 -2.52
N CYS A 337 24.82 26.42 -1.39
CA CYS A 337 23.88 26.84 -0.34
C CYS A 337 24.49 26.60 1.07
N ALA A 338 23.73 26.91 2.11
CA ALA A 338 24.15 26.62 3.49
C ALA A 338 24.37 25.12 3.71
N PRO A 339 25.27 24.73 4.66
CA PRO A 339 25.46 23.30 5.00
C PRO A 339 24.14 22.63 5.42
N PHE A 340 23.86 21.46 4.88
CA PHE A 340 22.67 20.69 5.20
C PHE A 340 22.89 19.17 5.10
N SER A 341 22.00 18.39 5.70
CA SER A 341 22.01 16.93 5.61
C SER A 341 20.94 16.44 4.64
N VAL A 342 21.35 15.91 3.48
CA VAL A 342 20.40 15.43 2.47
C VAL A 342 19.40 14.43 3.07
N CYS A 343 19.87 13.39 3.76
CA CYS A 343 19.00 12.33 4.27
C CYS A 343 18.09 12.83 5.39
N GLU A 344 18.61 13.59 6.36
CA GLU A 344 17.80 14.08 7.49
C GLU A 344 16.79 15.14 7.06
N ALA A 345 17.22 16.12 6.26
CA ALA A 345 16.34 17.19 5.80
C ALA A 345 15.23 16.64 4.88
N ALA A 346 15.58 15.72 3.96
CA ALA A 346 14.61 15.15 3.04
C ALA A 346 13.53 14.33 3.75
N CYS A 347 13.90 13.45 4.72
CA CYS A 347 12.90 12.67 5.45
C CYS A 347 12.02 13.55 6.36
N LEU A 348 12.57 14.60 6.98
CA LEU A 348 11.79 15.53 7.80
C LEU A 348 10.79 16.32 6.95
N LEU A 349 11.22 16.89 5.81
CA LEU A 349 10.31 17.62 4.90
C LEU A 349 9.22 16.71 4.35
N ALA A 350 9.57 15.49 3.92
CA ALA A 350 8.60 14.55 3.42
C ALA A 350 7.59 14.16 4.50
N ALA A 351 8.04 13.89 5.73
CA ALA A 351 7.17 13.57 6.85
C ALA A 351 6.22 14.72 7.21
N ARG A 352 6.70 15.98 7.20
CA ARG A 352 5.87 17.18 7.39
C ARG A 352 4.83 17.35 6.27
N ARG A 353 5.22 17.18 5.00
CA ARG A 353 4.26 17.25 3.87
C ARG A 353 3.18 16.17 3.97
N MET A 354 3.54 14.95 4.34
CA MET A 354 2.57 13.87 4.55
C MET A 354 1.60 14.18 5.69
N ALA A 355 2.09 14.77 6.78
CA ALA A 355 1.24 15.22 7.88
C ALA A 355 0.24 16.30 7.44
N ALA A 356 0.71 17.29 6.68
CA ALA A 356 -0.11 18.44 6.23
C ALA A 356 -1.18 18.05 5.19
N THR A 357 -0.85 17.11 4.28
CA THR A 357 -1.77 16.71 3.19
C THR A 357 -2.79 15.66 3.60
N GLY A 358 -2.69 15.11 4.80
CA GLY A 358 -3.54 14.01 5.23
C GLY A 358 -3.39 12.76 4.36
N MET A 359 -2.28 12.62 3.63
CA MET A 359 -2.00 11.48 2.73
C MET A 359 -2.06 10.12 3.45
N MET A 360 -2.09 10.14 4.79
CA MET A 360 -2.34 8.96 5.62
C MET A 360 -3.82 8.67 5.87
N LYS A 361 -4.74 9.59 5.52
CA LYS A 361 -6.16 9.25 5.49
C LYS A 361 -6.43 8.57 4.17
N ALA A 362 -6.65 7.26 4.21
CA ALA A 362 -7.28 6.56 3.10
C ALA A 362 -8.51 7.37 2.67
N LYS A 363 -8.59 7.71 1.38
CA LYS A 363 -9.81 8.31 0.81
C LYS A 363 -10.90 7.23 0.85
N GLY A 364 -11.55 7.11 1.99
CA GLY A 364 -12.82 6.41 2.15
C GLY A 364 -13.89 7.17 1.39
N GLY A 365 -14.68 6.43 0.63
CA GLY A 365 -15.64 6.87 -0.34
C GLY A 365 -16.63 7.95 0.08
N GLY A 366 -17.10 8.61 -0.94
CA GLY A 366 -18.06 9.65 -1.10
C GLY A 366 -19.13 9.86 -0.02
N ALA A 367 -19.05 11.06 0.59
CA ALA A 367 -20.23 11.79 1.01
C ALA A 367 -20.12 13.17 0.34
N SER A 368 -21.13 13.51 -0.45
CA SER A 368 -21.29 14.80 -1.12
C SER A 368 -21.18 15.94 -0.11
N PRO A 369 -20.52 17.05 -0.45
CA PRO A 369 -20.52 18.21 0.41
C PRO A 369 -21.90 18.89 0.36
N VAL A 370 -22.62 18.81 1.46
CA VAL A 370 -23.77 19.68 1.72
C VAL A 370 -23.22 21.09 1.89
N SER A 371 -23.62 21.97 0.99
CA SER A 371 -23.35 23.38 1.00
C SER A 371 -23.72 24.03 2.34
N ARG A 372 -22.77 24.61 3.03
CA ARG A 372 -23.02 25.64 4.04
C ARG A 372 -22.70 27.00 3.46
N SER A 373 -23.75 27.69 3.05
CA SER A 373 -23.75 29.12 2.78
C SER A 373 -23.76 29.89 4.10
N ALA A 374 -22.96 30.97 4.10
CA ALA A 374 -23.07 32.20 4.83
C ALA A 374 -23.08 32.22 6.36
N LEU A 375 -22.02 32.80 6.92
CA LEU A 375 -22.17 33.92 7.84
C LEU A 375 -20.84 34.74 7.84
N LYS A 376 -20.96 35.98 7.41
CA LYS A 376 -19.99 37.05 7.59
C LYS A 376 -20.01 37.44 9.08
N ASP A 377 -18.84 37.76 9.66
CA ASP A 377 -18.55 39.03 10.30
C ASP A 377 -17.09 39.04 10.80
N GLY A 378 -16.48 40.22 10.65
CA GLY A 378 -15.04 40.44 10.76
C GLY A 378 -14.54 40.71 12.20
N PRO A 379 -13.28 41.20 12.33
CA PRO A 379 -12.38 40.92 13.42
C PRO A 379 -12.45 41.91 14.61
N PRO A 380 -11.73 41.64 15.69
CA PRO A 380 -10.83 42.69 16.17
C PRO A 380 -9.37 42.23 16.35
N ALA A 381 -8.51 43.17 16.04
CA ALA A 381 -7.07 43.15 16.29
C ALA A 381 -6.74 43.06 17.78
N GLY A 382 -5.79 42.22 18.12
CA GLY A 382 -5.17 42.16 19.45
C GLY A 382 -3.71 41.74 19.29
N THR A 383 -2.82 42.68 19.47
CA THR A 383 -1.37 42.53 19.58
C THR A 383 -1.00 41.65 20.78
N GLY A 384 -0.24 40.62 20.53
CA GLY A 384 0.35 39.77 21.58
C GLY A 384 1.53 38.96 21.06
N ASN A 385 2.68 39.24 21.61
CA ASN A 385 4.03 38.72 21.34
C ASN A 385 4.06 37.22 20.99
N GLY A 386 4.69 36.95 19.85
CA GLY A 386 4.99 35.60 19.41
C GLY A 386 6.05 34.90 20.22
N GLN A 387 5.67 33.79 20.84
CA GLN A 387 6.54 32.64 20.96
C GLN A 387 5.96 31.60 20.01
N GLN A 388 6.65 31.38 18.88
CA GLN A 388 6.39 30.26 17.98
C GLN A 388 6.59 28.97 18.78
N ALA A 389 5.51 28.33 19.18
CA ALA A 389 5.51 26.92 19.52
C ALA A 389 5.80 26.17 18.22
N ASP A 390 7.02 25.68 18.09
CA ASP A 390 7.50 24.83 16.99
C ASP A 390 6.84 23.44 17.14
N GLY A 391 5.56 23.37 16.79
CA GLY A 391 4.80 22.15 16.72
C GLY A 391 5.30 21.32 15.55
N THR A 392 6.41 20.62 15.71
CA THR A 392 7.04 19.82 14.67
C THR A 392 6.15 18.63 14.32
N ASP A 393 5.45 18.71 13.18
CA ASP A 393 4.62 17.63 12.61
C ASP A 393 5.47 16.41 12.18
N ALA A 394 6.78 16.40 12.44
CA ALA A 394 7.70 15.31 12.15
C ALA A 394 8.94 15.36 13.05
N ARG A 395 9.47 14.19 13.42
CA ARG A 395 10.71 14.05 14.19
C ARG A 395 11.61 12.96 13.61
N LEU A 396 12.93 13.10 13.77
CA LEU A 396 13.87 12.02 13.49
C LEU A 396 13.73 10.90 14.53
N VAL A 397 13.62 9.67 14.05
CA VAL A 397 13.69 8.45 14.86
C VAL A 397 15.03 7.72 14.66
N VAL A 398 15.68 7.97 13.51
CA VAL A 398 17.06 7.57 13.23
C VAL A 398 17.78 8.75 12.61
N GLU A 399 18.82 9.23 13.28
CA GLU A 399 19.70 10.26 12.77
C GLU A 399 20.63 9.71 11.67
N LYS A 400 21.38 10.62 11.03
CA LYS A 400 22.25 10.31 9.90
C LYS A 400 23.21 9.16 10.17
N THR A 401 23.01 8.07 9.50
CA THR A 401 23.89 6.89 9.49
C THR A 401 24.68 6.86 8.19
N LYS A 402 26.01 6.74 8.27
CA LYS A 402 26.90 6.63 7.10
C LYS A 402 27.20 5.15 6.81
N VAL A 403 27.11 4.75 5.55
CA VAL A 403 27.39 3.38 5.09
C VAL A 403 28.46 3.41 4.00
N ALA A 404 29.59 2.72 4.25
CA ALA A 404 30.70 2.54 3.30
C ALA A 404 31.21 3.87 2.66
N GLY A 405 31.01 5.02 3.31
CA GLY A 405 31.40 6.34 2.78
C GLY A 405 30.66 6.78 1.50
N GLN A 406 29.66 6.02 1.06
CA GLN A 406 28.95 6.26 -0.20
C GLN A 406 27.45 6.52 -0.04
N LEU A 407 26.87 6.11 1.10
CA LEU A 407 25.44 6.21 1.40
C LEU A 407 25.24 6.84 2.77
N THR A 408 24.24 7.69 2.89
CA THR A 408 23.73 8.20 4.15
C THR A 408 22.25 7.94 4.25
N LEU A 409 21.80 7.48 5.40
CA LEU A 409 20.41 7.13 5.69
C LEU A 409 19.96 7.86 6.96
N ALA A 410 18.70 8.26 7.00
CA ALA A 410 18.01 8.77 8.19
C ALA A 410 16.54 8.38 8.12
N VAL A 411 15.85 8.30 9.25
CA VAL A 411 14.41 8.01 9.28
C VAL A 411 13.69 9.05 10.10
N ALA A 412 12.61 9.60 9.55
CA ALA A 412 11.70 10.49 10.26
C ALA A 412 10.34 9.81 10.45
N LEU A 413 9.71 10.11 11.58
CA LEU A 413 8.32 9.77 11.89
C LEU A 413 7.44 10.96 11.57
N SER A 414 6.36 10.76 10.85
CA SER A 414 5.31 11.76 10.64
C SER A 414 4.32 11.75 11.80
N ASN A 415 4.11 12.89 12.44
CA ASN A 415 3.24 13.03 13.62
C ASN A 415 1.78 13.36 13.28
N SER A 416 1.36 13.19 12.04
CA SER A 416 -0.01 13.52 11.61
C SER A 416 -1.12 12.80 12.42
N ILE A 417 -0.77 11.75 13.14
CA ILE A 417 -1.68 10.91 13.93
C ILE A 417 -1.56 11.21 15.43
N LEU A 418 -0.45 11.79 15.88
CA LEU A 418 -0.20 12.07 17.32
C LEU A 418 -0.91 13.34 17.83
N ARG A 419 -1.75 14.01 17.04
CA ARG A 419 -2.52 15.17 17.49
C ARG A 419 -3.82 14.73 18.18
N ARG A 420 -3.73 14.00 19.25
CA ARG A 420 -4.73 13.96 20.33
C ARG A 420 -4.01 13.79 21.66
N ASP A 421 -3.89 14.95 22.33
CA ASP A 421 -3.69 15.10 23.75
C ASP A 421 -2.53 14.26 24.37
N ASP A 422 -1.34 14.87 24.36
CA ASP A 422 -0.36 14.63 25.40
C ASP A 422 -1.00 15.09 26.74
N VAL A 423 -1.48 14.12 27.53
CA VAL A 423 -1.56 14.18 28.97
C VAL A 423 -1.11 12.84 29.53
#